data_3422f803bd363f7af6b8513b330d3d2e
#
_entry.id   3422f803bd363f7af6b8513b330d3d2e
#
_cell.length_a   1.000
_cell.length_b   1.000
_cell.length_c   1.000
_cell.angle_alpha   90.00
_cell.angle_beta   90.00
_cell.angle_gamma   90.00
#
_symmetry.space_group_name_H-M   'P 1'
#
loop_
_entity.id
_entity.type
_entity.pdbx_description
1 polymer ?
#
loop_
_entity_poly.entity_id
_entity_poly.type
_entity_poly.pdbx_seq_one_letter_code
_entity_poly.pdbx_strand_id
1 'polypeptide(L)'
;MITESLQISEHFHSTEFRCQHCGNIKIEKELVNKMEHIFSKLNASKCIISSGYRCREYDIQIGGFAGRHSEGLAADCVYYDENGSIIPAKIVCCVAYDLGELNGIANIDGNYVHLDNRKNGTYKGDEGRGNSSYWTDPYSYFGVSKEDVRRYTKEVIPQKSIDELAQEVINSVYGNGEDRKKALGDRYNEVQTRVNELLKPKYDYLSNVSYTGVSIVDALNEIGIDSSYNYRTKLAEVNGINNYCGSAEQNTELLNKLKNGNLIKA
;
A
#
# COMPACT_ATOMS: atom_id res chain seq x y z
N MET A 1 23.00 -2.70 20.49
CA MET A 1 24.04 -3.58 19.90
C MET A 1 23.74 -5.00 20.26
N ILE A 2 23.78 -5.92 19.28
CA ILE A 2 23.61 -7.35 19.44
C ILE A 2 25.00 -7.98 19.40
N THR A 3 25.32 -8.80 20.39
CA THR A 3 26.62 -9.45 20.57
C THR A 3 26.50 -10.97 20.73
N GLU A 4 25.28 -11.49 20.70
CA GLU A 4 24.96 -12.89 20.91
C GLU A 4 24.40 -13.53 19.63
N SER A 5 24.41 -14.87 19.58
CA SER A 5 23.83 -15.64 18.49
C SER A 5 22.31 -15.71 18.65
N LEU A 6 21.56 -14.98 17.79
CA LEU A 6 20.10 -14.99 17.79
C LEU A 6 19.53 -14.55 16.42
N GLN A 7 18.26 -14.92 16.16
CA GLN A 7 17.49 -14.37 15.06
C GLN A 7 17.20 -12.90 15.36
N ILE A 8 17.61 -11.98 14.46
CA ILE A 8 17.46 -10.53 14.65
C ILE A 8 16.17 -10.04 14.03
N SER A 9 15.85 -10.57 12.85
CA SER A 9 14.70 -10.20 12.02
C SER A 9 14.25 -11.42 11.22
N GLU A 10 13.27 -11.27 10.34
CA GLU A 10 12.73 -12.38 9.56
C GLU A 10 13.78 -13.09 8.71
N HIS A 11 14.68 -12.30 8.06
CA HIS A 11 15.65 -12.83 7.12
C HIS A 11 17.11 -12.79 7.60
N PHE A 12 17.39 -12.18 8.76
CA PHE A 12 18.77 -12.03 9.24
C PHE A 12 18.98 -12.66 10.61
N HIS A 13 20.07 -13.44 10.70
CA HIS A 13 20.60 -14.00 11.94
C HIS A 13 21.92 -13.31 12.32
N SER A 14 22.15 -13.03 13.60
CA SER A 14 23.33 -12.27 14.07
C SER A 14 24.67 -12.88 13.70
N THR A 15 24.74 -14.21 13.56
CA THR A 15 25.97 -14.92 13.17
C THR A 15 26.46 -14.59 11.77
N GLU A 16 25.59 -14.11 10.89
CA GLU A 16 25.95 -13.67 9.55
C GLU A 16 26.85 -12.43 9.57
N PHE A 17 26.76 -11.64 10.65
CA PHE A 17 27.57 -10.44 10.87
C PHE A 17 28.82 -10.69 11.70
N ARG A 18 29.21 -11.93 11.93
CA ARG A 18 30.35 -12.31 12.73
C ARG A 18 31.67 -11.87 12.08
N CYS A 19 32.59 -11.35 12.90
CA CYS A 19 33.96 -11.06 12.46
C CYS A 19 34.67 -12.36 12.08
N GLN A 20 35.22 -12.41 10.87
CA GLN A 20 35.92 -13.58 10.35
C GLN A 20 37.27 -13.83 11.06
N HIS A 21 37.85 -12.82 11.72
CA HIS A 21 39.11 -12.90 12.44
C HIS A 21 38.92 -13.35 13.90
N CYS A 22 38.15 -12.62 14.69
CA CYS A 22 38.01 -12.89 16.13
C CYS A 22 36.77 -13.71 16.49
N GLY A 23 35.87 -13.98 15.56
CA GLY A 23 34.64 -14.73 15.79
C GLY A 23 33.53 -13.98 16.56
N ASN A 24 33.80 -12.78 17.01
CA ASN A 24 32.82 -11.99 17.77
C ASN A 24 31.71 -11.43 16.87
N ILE A 25 30.54 -11.26 17.47
CA ILE A 25 29.36 -10.64 16.87
C ILE A 25 29.21 -9.25 17.48
N LYS A 26 28.95 -8.24 16.65
CA LYS A 26 28.56 -6.90 17.05
C LYS A 26 27.80 -6.24 15.92
N ILE A 27 26.50 -6.08 16.09
CA ILE A 27 25.66 -5.45 15.05
C ILE A 27 24.56 -4.61 15.70
N GLU A 28 24.27 -3.46 15.10
CA GLU A 28 23.17 -2.61 15.51
C GLU A 28 21.85 -3.14 14.93
N LYS A 29 20.85 -3.35 15.80
CA LYS A 29 19.53 -3.85 15.38
C LYS A 29 18.86 -2.90 14.39
N GLU A 30 19.03 -1.58 14.57
CA GLU A 30 18.44 -0.58 13.68
C GLU A 30 18.98 -0.69 12.25
N LEU A 31 20.29 -0.97 12.06
CA LEU A 31 20.84 -1.25 10.75
C LEU A 31 20.15 -2.46 10.10
N VAL A 32 19.98 -3.55 10.86
CA VAL A 32 19.33 -4.75 10.34
C VAL A 32 17.88 -4.50 9.95
N ASN A 33 17.13 -3.73 10.72
CA ASN A 33 15.76 -3.34 10.37
C ASN A 33 15.72 -2.58 9.04
N LYS A 34 16.66 -1.67 8.80
CA LYS A 34 16.77 -0.93 7.52
C LYS A 34 17.15 -1.85 6.36
N MET A 35 18.00 -2.84 6.61
CA MET A 35 18.33 -3.88 5.62
C MET A 35 17.11 -4.75 5.28
N GLU A 36 16.24 -5.05 6.26
CA GLU A 36 14.95 -5.72 6.04
C GLU A 36 14.01 -4.89 5.17
N HIS A 37 13.95 -3.57 5.37
CA HIS A 37 13.15 -2.70 4.50
C HIS A 37 13.64 -2.73 3.05
N ILE A 38 14.96 -2.72 2.84
CA ILE A 38 15.55 -2.89 1.51
C ILE A 38 15.21 -4.27 0.95
N PHE A 39 15.35 -5.33 1.75
CA PHE A 39 15.02 -6.72 1.37
C PHE A 39 13.58 -6.84 0.87
N SER A 40 12.65 -6.33 1.66
CA SER A 40 11.22 -6.33 1.34
C SER A 40 10.91 -5.50 0.10
N LYS A 41 11.51 -4.30 -0.02
CA LYS A 41 11.28 -3.41 -1.17
C LYS A 41 11.79 -4.00 -2.47
N LEU A 42 12.94 -4.68 -2.44
CA LEU A 42 13.51 -5.39 -3.58
C LEU A 42 12.79 -6.70 -3.92
N ASN A 43 11.83 -7.15 -3.12
CA ASN A 43 11.29 -8.50 -3.22
C ASN A 43 12.42 -9.56 -3.29
N ALA A 44 13.46 -9.36 -2.49
CA ALA A 44 14.60 -10.24 -2.49
C ALA A 44 14.22 -11.62 -1.93
N SER A 45 14.81 -12.67 -2.49
CA SER A 45 14.67 -14.04 -1.97
C SER A 45 15.75 -14.38 -0.95
N LYS A 46 16.88 -13.66 -1.00
CA LYS A 46 18.05 -13.90 -0.16
C LYS A 46 18.92 -12.65 -0.08
N CYS A 47 19.56 -12.46 1.09
CA CYS A 47 20.70 -11.54 1.25
C CYS A 47 21.87 -12.30 1.85
N ILE A 48 23.07 -12.12 1.30
CA ILE A 48 24.30 -12.69 1.84
C ILE A 48 25.14 -11.56 2.41
N ILE A 49 25.49 -11.65 3.69
CA ILE A 49 26.42 -10.73 4.34
C ILE A 49 27.85 -11.19 4.03
N SER A 50 28.55 -10.46 3.20
CA SER A 50 29.95 -10.72 2.87
C SER A 50 30.90 -10.19 3.94
N SER A 51 30.51 -9.11 4.62
CA SER A 51 31.25 -8.55 5.73
C SER A 51 30.34 -7.79 6.69
N GLY A 52 30.27 -8.26 7.92
CA GLY A 52 29.57 -7.58 9.02
C GLY A 52 30.53 -6.86 9.95
N TYR A 53 30.57 -7.24 11.22
CA TYR A 53 31.51 -6.74 12.21
C TYR A 53 32.93 -7.14 11.86
N ARG A 54 33.85 -6.19 11.99
CA ARG A 54 35.31 -6.39 11.90
C ARG A 54 35.94 -5.89 13.21
N CYS A 55 36.69 -6.75 13.93
CA CYS A 55 37.48 -6.21 15.04
C CYS A 55 38.50 -5.21 14.50
N ARG A 56 38.90 -4.27 15.34
CA ARG A 56 39.75 -3.15 14.95
C ARG A 56 41.04 -3.61 14.26
N GLU A 57 41.67 -4.67 14.79
CA GLU A 57 42.91 -5.24 14.24
C GLU A 57 42.71 -5.76 12.81
N TYR A 58 41.63 -6.53 12.61
CA TYR A 58 41.30 -7.08 11.29
C TYR A 58 40.94 -6.00 10.28
N ASP A 59 40.14 -5.03 10.69
CA ASP A 59 39.72 -3.94 9.79
C ASP A 59 40.94 -3.16 9.29
N ILE A 60 41.91 -2.83 10.16
CA ILE A 60 43.18 -2.20 9.80
C ILE A 60 44.01 -3.09 8.89
N GLN A 61 44.10 -4.40 9.20
CA GLN A 61 44.89 -5.35 8.44
C GLN A 61 44.43 -5.44 6.97
N ILE A 62 43.14 -5.32 6.71
CA ILE A 62 42.59 -5.38 5.35
C ILE A 62 42.45 -3.99 4.68
N GLY A 63 43.08 -2.96 5.25
CA GLY A 63 43.12 -1.60 4.70
C GLY A 63 41.96 -0.70 5.10
N GLY A 64 41.14 -1.11 6.07
CA GLY A 64 40.09 -0.27 6.67
C GLY A 64 40.65 0.75 7.67
N PHE A 65 39.77 1.62 8.18
CA PHE A 65 40.14 2.73 9.07
C PHE A 65 39.61 2.54 10.49
N ALA A 66 39.32 1.30 10.92
CA ALA A 66 38.61 1.00 12.17
C ALA A 66 37.27 1.77 12.27
N GLY A 67 36.57 1.86 11.15
CA GLY A 67 35.37 2.66 10.98
C GLY A 67 34.08 1.90 11.29
N ARG A 68 33.08 2.03 10.46
CA ARG A 68 31.70 1.61 10.73
C ARG A 68 31.53 0.11 10.98
N HIS A 69 32.30 -0.73 10.30
CA HIS A 69 32.33 -2.18 10.56
C HIS A 69 32.84 -2.48 11.98
N SER A 70 33.87 -1.79 12.45
CA SER A 70 34.41 -1.98 13.81
C SER A 70 33.49 -1.44 14.91
N GLU A 71 32.61 -0.55 14.56
CA GLU A 71 31.56 -0.04 15.45
C GLU A 71 30.32 -0.96 15.49
N GLY A 72 30.19 -1.91 14.53
CA GLY A 72 28.99 -2.72 14.34
C GLY A 72 27.83 -1.93 13.72
N LEU A 73 28.15 -0.91 12.94
CA LEU A 73 27.20 -0.02 12.28
C LEU A 73 27.14 -0.22 10.77
N ALA A 74 27.87 -1.19 10.21
CA ALA A 74 27.94 -1.42 8.78
C ALA A 74 27.85 -2.90 8.42
N ALA A 75 27.39 -3.15 7.19
CA ALA A 75 27.43 -4.44 6.52
C ALA A 75 27.70 -4.25 5.02
N ASP A 76 28.53 -5.12 4.47
CA ASP A 76 28.67 -5.33 3.03
C ASP A 76 27.88 -6.58 2.66
N CYS A 77 26.98 -6.48 1.67
CA CYS A 77 26.06 -7.56 1.35
C CYS A 77 25.68 -7.62 -0.14
N VAL A 78 25.10 -8.75 -0.54
CA VAL A 78 24.55 -9.00 -1.87
C VAL A 78 23.11 -9.47 -1.73
N TYR A 79 22.21 -8.85 -2.47
CA TYR A 79 20.82 -9.27 -2.56
C TYR A 79 20.55 -10.10 -3.81
N TYR A 80 19.65 -11.06 -3.71
CA TYR A 80 19.27 -11.96 -4.79
C TYR A 80 17.77 -11.86 -5.06
N ASP A 81 17.39 -11.93 -6.32
CA ASP A 81 16.00 -11.97 -6.74
C ASP A 81 15.37 -13.37 -6.52
N GLU A 82 14.09 -13.51 -6.86
CA GLU A 82 13.34 -14.76 -6.73
C GLU A 82 13.88 -15.91 -7.59
N ASN A 83 14.65 -15.59 -8.64
CA ASN A 83 15.28 -16.57 -9.54
C ASN A 83 16.68 -16.94 -9.05
N GLY A 84 17.14 -16.40 -7.93
CA GLY A 84 18.48 -16.60 -7.40
C GLY A 84 19.57 -15.81 -8.14
N SER A 85 19.21 -14.83 -8.97
CA SER A 85 20.15 -13.95 -9.65
C SER A 85 20.52 -12.77 -8.76
N ILE A 86 21.77 -12.29 -8.87
CA ILE A 86 22.24 -11.12 -8.13
C ILE A 86 21.47 -9.88 -8.58
N ILE A 87 20.91 -9.15 -7.65
CA ILE A 87 20.36 -7.81 -7.86
C ILE A 87 21.55 -6.85 -7.92
N PRO A 88 21.77 -6.13 -9.04
CA PRO A 88 22.93 -5.25 -9.19
C PRO A 88 23.01 -4.22 -8.06
N ALA A 89 24.21 -4.01 -7.50
CA ALA A 89 24.39 -3.09 -6.36
C ALA A 89 23.89 -1.67 -6.65
N LYS A 90 23.99 -1.17 -7.88
CA LYS A 90 23.42 0.12 -8.29
C LYS A 90 21.89 0.21 -8.10
N ILE A 91 21.16 -0.89 -8.29
CA ILE A 91 19.72 -0.97 -8.04
C ILE A 91 19.47 -0.92 -6.53
N VAL A 92 20.24 -1.69 -5.74
CA VAL A 92 20.15 -1.67 -4.27
C VAL A 92 20.45 -0.26 -3.73
N CYS A 93 21.45 0.43 -4.29
CA CYS A 93 21.77 1.82 -3.93
C CYS A 93 20.59 2.77 -4.21
N CYS A 94 19.91 2.64 -5.35
CA CYS A 94 18.73 3.44 -5.68
C CYS A 94 17.59 3.19 -4.69
N VAL A 95 17.31 1.92 -4.36
CA VAL A 95 16.26 1.56 -3.40
C VAL A 95 16.60 2.06 -1.99
N ALA A 96 17.81 1.87 -1.51
CA ALA A 96 18.26 2.37 -0.21
C ALA A 96 18.21 3.91 -0.13
N TYR A 97 18.53 4.58 -1.24
CA TYR A 97 18.41 6.04 -1.36
C TYR A 97 16.97 6.52 -1.29
N ASP A 98 16.06 5.86 -2.02
CA ASP A 98 14.63 6.20 -2.04
C ASP A 98 13.96 5.98 -0.67
N LEU A 99 14.38 4.95 0.08
CA LEU A 99 13.92 4.72 1.46
C LEU A 99 14.40 5.82 2.41
N GLY A 100 15.55 6.44 2.15
CA GLY A 100 16.06 7.58 2.94
C GLY A 100 16.45 7.26 4.39
N GLU A 101 16.58 5.98 4.73
CA GLU A 101 16.77 5.54 6.12
C GLU A 101 18.25 5.42 6.51
N LEU A 102 19.13 5.16 5.54
CA LEU A 102 20.56 4.95 5.75
C LEU A 102 21.37 6.21 5.45
N ASN A 103 22.36 6.48 6.29
CA ASN A 103 23.30 7.56 6.11
C ASN A 103 24.55 7.17 5.30
N GLY A 104 24.86 5.87 5.24
CA GLY A 104 25.93 5.33 4.42
C GLY A 104 25.42 4.32 3.41
N ILE A 105 25.68 4.55 2.13
CA ILE A 105 25.33 3.67 1.02
C ILE A 105 26.46 3.73 0.01
N ALA A 106 27.01 2.59 -0.39
CA ALA A 106 28.02 2.57 -1.48
C ALA A 106 27.89 1.32 -2.34
N ASN A 107 28.12 1.49 -3.64
CA ASN A 107 28.34 0.38 -4.56
C ASN A 107 29.76 -0.13 -4.39
N ILE A 108 29.94 -1.45 -4.31
CA ILE A 108 31.23 -2.13 -4.27
C ILE A 108 31.29 -3.10 -5.45
N ASP A 109 32.18 -2.87 -6.40
CA ASP A 109 32.44 -3.75 -7.55
C ASP A 109 31.18 -4.21 -8.34
N GLY A 110 30.08 -3.43 -8.29
CA GLY A 110 28.86 -3.68 -9.06
C GLY A 110 27.89 -4.71 -8.48
N ASN A 111 28.35 -5.60 -7.60
CA ASN A 111 27.54 -6.66 -7.01
C ASN A 111 27.27 -6.48 -5.52
N TYR A 112 28.25 -5.94 -4.80
CA TYR A 112 28.15 -5.74 -3.35
C TYR A 112 27.73 -4.31 -3.05
N VAL A 113 26.95 -4.17 -1.99
CA VAL A 113 26.57 -2.86 -1.46
C VAL A 113 27.08 -2.73 -0.03
N HIS A 114 27.70 -1.59 0.28
CA HIS A 114 27.98 -1.18 1.65
C HIS A 114 26.78 -0.40 2.18
N LEU A 115 26.28 -0.81 3.33
CA LEU A 115 25.18 -0.17 4.01
C LEU A 115 25.62 0.18 5.44
N ASP A 116 25.48 1.44 5.85
CA ASP A 116 25.81 1.82 7.22
C ASP A 116 24.82 2.80 7.86
N ASN A 117 24.70 2.69 9.16
CA ASN A 117 23.88 3.54 10.02
C ASN A 117 24.72 4.51 10.83
N ARG A 118 25.65 5.23 10.15
CA ARG A 118 26.50 6.24 10.80
C ARG A 118 25.66 7.34 11.45
N LYS A 119 26.09 7.78 12.61
CA LYS A 119 25.35 8.77 13.38
C LYS A 119 25.67 10.22 12.94
N ASN A 120 26.82 10.43 12.30
CA ASN A 120 27.28 11.75 11.86
C ASN A 120 27.63 11.73 10.37
N GLY A 121 27.10 12.71 9.65
CA GLY A 121 27.33 12.88 8.21
C GLY A 121 26.65 11.84 7.34
N THR A 122 26.91 11.93 6.05
CA THR A 122 26.42 10.97 5.04
C THR A 122 27.58 10.43 4.22
N TYR A 123 27.44 9.22 3.71
CA TYR A 123 28.38 8.62 2.79
C TYR A 123 27.60 7.96 1.65
N LYS A 124 27.80 8.44 0.45
CA LYS A 124 27.20 7.91 -0.75
C LYS A 124 28.30 7.74 -1.79
N GLY A 125 28.76 6.51 -1.95
CA GLY A 125 30.00 6.23 -2.66
C GLY A 125 29.87 5.16 -3.73
N ASP A 126 30.84 5.16 -4.61
CA ASP A 126 31.16 4.10 -5.55
C ASP A 126 32.60 3.66 -5.27
N GLU A 127 32.75 2.48 -4.69
CA GLU A 127 34.02 1.90 -4.26
C GLU A 127 34.47 0.85 -5.30
N GLY A 128 34.72 1.30 -6.52
CA GLY A 128 35.36 0.45 -7.53
C GLY A 128 36.83 0.24 -7.22
N ARG A 129 37.44 -0.82 -7.81
CA ARG A 129 38.87 -1.18 -7.63
C ARG A 129 39.78 0.00 -7.97
N GLY A 130 40.18 0.75 -6.94
CA GLY A 130 41.21 1.79 -7.02
C GLY A 130 40.72 3.24 -7.18
N ASN A 131 39.44 3.49 -7.31
CA ASN A 131 38.88 4.86 -7.37
C ASN A 131 37.57 4.92 -6.57
N SER A 132 37.60 5.64 -5.44
CA SER A 132 36.36 5.99 -4.73
C SER A 132 35.83 7.31 -5.28
N SER A 133 34.60 7.31 -5.74
CA SER A 133 33.85 8.50 -6.14
C SER A 133 32.60 8.64 -5.28
N TYR A 134 32.05 9.86 -5.25
CA TYR A 134 30.88 10.18 -4.44
C TYR A 134 29.73 10.61 -5.34
N TRP A 135 28.52 10.25 -4.94
CA TRP A 135 27.30 10.63 -5.66
C TRP A 135 26.29 11.31 -4.72
N THR A 136 25.47 12.15 -5.30
CA THR A 136 24.35 12.82 -4.59
C THR A 136 23.01 12.20 -4.96
N ASP A 137 22.90 11.72 -6.20
CA ASP A 137 21.75 11.02 -6.75
C ASP A 137 22.21 9.77 -7.50
N PRO A 138 21.86 8.55 -7.03
CA PRO A 138 22.33 7.31 -7.63
C PRO A 138 21.74 7.07 -9.03
N TYR A 139 20.55 7.59 -9.30
CA TYR A 139 19.90 7.42 -10.61
C TYR A 139 20.71 8.07 -11.71
N SER A 140 21.04 9.34 -11.54
CA SER A 140 21.91 10.05 -12.49
C SER A 140 23.31 9.48 -12.54
N TYR A 141 23.87 9.16 -11.38
CA TYR A 141 25.27 8.69 -11.28
C TYR A 141 25.48 7.34 -12.00
N PHE A 142 24.60 6.36 -11.74
CA PHE A 142 24.71 5.02 -12.32
C PHE A 142 23.99 4.87 -13.66
N GLY A 143 23.34 5.89 -14.17
CA GLY A 143 22.52 5.82 -15.38
C GLY A 143 21.36 4.84 -15.25
N VAL A 144 20.75 4.75 -14.06
CA VAL A 144 19.63 3.85 -13.74
C VAL A 144 18.33 4.64 -13.84
N SER A 145 17.35 4.12 -14.54
CA SER A 145 16.02 4.69 -14.57
C SER A 145 15.14 4.14 -13.43
N LYS A 146 14.06 4.86 -13.11
CA LYS A 146 13.03 4.33 -12.17
C LYS A 146 12.42 3.01 -12.70
N GLU A 147 12.32 2.84 -14.01
CA GLU A 147 11.83 1.60 -14.62
C GLU A 147 12.80 0.43 -14.41
N ASP A 148 14.12 0.67 -14.45
CA ASP A 148 15.09 -0.37 -14.14
C ASP A 148 14.96 -0.85 -12.69
N VAL A 149 14.71 0.06 -11.75
CA VAL A 149 14.48 -0.29 -10.34
C VAL A 149 13.17 -1.06 -10.18
N ARG A 150 12.10 -0.68 -10.88
CA ARG A 150 10.80 -1.35 -10.83
C ARG A 150 10.86 -2.84 -11.15
N ARG A 151 11.80 -3.27 -12.00
CA ARG A 151 11.99 -4.69 -12.33
C ARG A 151 12.39 -5.55 -11.14
N TYR A 152 13.00 -4.93 -10.13
CA TYR A 152 13.48 -5.59 -8.91
C TYR A 152 12.64 -5.25 -7.68
N THR A 153 11.74 -4.31 -7.79
CA THR A 153 10.87 -3.95 -6.67
C THR A 153 9.49 -4.52 -6.91
N LYS A 154 8.90 -5.15 -5.89
CA LYS A 154 7.44 -5.16 -5.85
C LYS A 154 7.02 -3.71 -5.71
N GLU A 155 6.68 -3.04 -6.81
CA GLU A 155 5.67 -2.03 -6.65
C GLU A 155 4.45 -2.76 -6.11
N VAL A 156 4.22 -2.58 -4.81
CA VAL A 156 2.84 -2.46 -4.38
C VAL A 156 2.40 -1.17 -5.06
N ILE A 157 1.93 -1.26 -6.32
CA ILE A 157 0.97 -0.29 -6.85
C ILE A 157 -0.05 -0.29 -5.74
N PRO A 158 -0.31 0.82 -5.02
CA PRO A 158 -1.37 0.83 -4.03
C PRO A 158 -2.57 0.34 -4.81
N GLN A 159 -2.95 -0.92 -4.53
CA GLN A 159 -4.08 -1.50 -5.24
C GLN A 159 -5.19 -0.57 -4.85
N LYS A 160 -5.75 0.13 -5.84
CA LYS A 160 -6.91 0.99 -5.63
C LYS A 160 -7.83 0.24 -4.69
N SER A 161 -8.29 0.89 -3.65
CA SER A 161 -9.23 0.29 -2.72
C SER A 161 -10.45 -0.23 -3.49
N ILE A 162 -11.19 -1.15 -2.91
CA ILE A 162 -12.44 -1.62 -3.51
C ILE A 162 -13.39 -0.44 -3.76
N ASP A 163 -13.42 0.54 -2.87
CA ASP A 163 -14.23 1.75 -3.01
C ASP A 163 -13.80 2.62 -4.20
N GLU A 164 -12.51 2.84 -4.40
CA GLU A 164 -11.99 3.57 -5.57
C GLU A 164 -12.30 2.85 -6.87
N LEU A 165 -12.09 1.54 -6.95
CA LEU A 165 -12.43 0.75 -8.12
C LEU A 165 -13.94 0.73 -8.39
N ALA A 166 -14.76 0.61 -7.35
CA ALA A 166 -16.21 0.63 -7.48
C ALA A 166 -16.71 1.99 -7.99
N GLN A 167 -16.15 3.08 -7.52
CA GLN A 167 -16.47 4.42 -8.03
C GLN A 167 -16.05 4.61 -9.49
N GLU A 168 -14.88 4.08 -9.88
CA GLU A 168 -14.43 4.11 -11.28
C GLU A 168 -15.31 3.24 -12.19
N VAL A 169 -15.83 2.10 -11.70
CA VAL A 169 -16.83 1.30 -12.42
C VAL A 169 -18.11 2.09 -12.63
N ILE A 170 -18.61 2.78 -11.62
CA ILE A 170 -19.79 3.65 -11.70
C ILE A 170 -19.58 4.76 -12.75
N ASN A 171 -18.36 5.30 -12.80
CA ASN A 171 -17.94 6.32 -13.76
C ASN A 171 -17.59 5.76 -15.16
N SER A 172 -17.87 4.46 -15.41
CA SER A 172 -17.67 3.77 -16.70
C SER A 172 -16.22 3.65 -17.17
N VAL A 173 -15.22 3.75 -16.29
CA VAL A 173 -13.78 3.66 -16.63
C VAL A 173 -13.42 2.29 -17.21
N TYR A 174 -14.06 1.22 -16.74
CA TYR A 174 -13.75 -0.17 -17.12
C TYR A 174 -14.73 -0.76 -18.15
N GLY A 175 -15.55 0.06 -18.81
CA GLY A 175 -16.56 -0.44 -19.73
C GLY A 175 -17.62 -1.33 -19.10
N ASN A 176 -18.18 -2.29 -19.86
CA ASN A 176 -19.26 -3.16 -19.42
C ASN A 176 -18.95 -4.64 -19.68
N GLY A 177 -19.64 -5.52 -18.96
CA GLY A 177 -19.62 -6.96 -19.22
C GLY A 177 -18.23 -7.57 -19.14
N GLU A 178 -17.81 -8.26 -20.20
CA GLU A 178 -16.54 -9.00 -20.25
C GLU A 178 -15.31 -8.06 -20.22
N ASP A 179 -15.39 -6.87 -20.77
CA ASP A 179 -14.28 -5.90 -20.73
C ASP A 179 -13.98 -5.49 -19.28
N ARG A 180 -15.02 -5.25 -18.48
CA ARG A 180 -14.90 -4.96 -17.06
C ARG A 180 -14.32 -6.14 -16.29
N LYS A 181 -14.77 -7.36 -16.56
CA LYS A 181 -14.23 -8.57 -15.91
C LYS A 181 -12.75 -8.74 -16.22
N LYS A 182 -12.35 -8.57 -17.48
CA LYS A 182 -10.97 -8.68 -17.92
C LYS A 182 -10.08 -7.62 -17.26
N ALA A 183 -10.57 -6.38 -17.17
CA ALA A 183 -9.83 -5.26 -16.60
C ALA A 183 -9.65 -5.39 -15.07
N LEU A 184 -10.64 -5.91 -14.34
CA LEU A 184 -10.61 -6.05 -12.89
C LEU A 184 -10.03 -7.39 -12.42
N GLY A 185 -9.94 -8.41 -13.31
CA GLY A 185 -9.40 -9.73 -13.01
C GLY A 185 -10.04 -10.36 -11.77
N ASP A 186 -9.22 -10.91 -10.89
CA ASP A 186 -9.66 -11.60 -9.66
C ASP A 186 -10.47 -10.71 -8.71
N ARG A 187 -10.34 -9.39 -8.82
CA ARG A 187 -11.06 -8.43 -7.98
C ARG A 187 -12.48 -8.11 -8.48
N TYR A 188 -12.86 -8.61 -9.65
CA TYR A 188 -14.15 -8.29 -10.27
C TYR A 188 -15.35 -8.51 -9.35
N ASN A 189 -15.43 -9.66 -8.70
CA ASN A 189 -16.58 -10.03 -7.87
C ASN A 189 -16.72 -9.10 -6.65
N GLU A 190 -15.61 -8.77 -6.01
CA GLU A 190 -15.58 -7.90 -4.83
C GLU A 190 -15.96 -6.47 -5.19
N VAL A 191 -15.37 -5.93 -6.28
CA VAL A 191 -15.69 -4.60 -6.79
C VAL A 191 -17.15 -4.51 -7.23
N GLN A 192 -17.67 -5.53 -7.95
CA GLN A 192 -19.07 -5.53 -8.41
C GLN A 192 -20.05 -5.59 -7.22
N THR A 193 -19.73 -6.33 -6.16
CA THR A 193 -20.53 -6.34 -4.93
C THR A 193 -20.59 -4.94 -4.34
N ARG A 194 -19.46 -4.25 -4.27
CA ARG A 194 -19.41 -2.88 -3.75
C ARG A 194 -20.14 -1.87 -4.62
N VAL A 195 -20.04 -1.99 -5.94
CA VAL A 195 -20.84 -1.21 -6.90
C VAL A 195 -22.35 -1.37 -6.63
N ASN A 196 -22.79 -2.61 -6.46
CA ASN A 196 -24.20 -2.90 -6.20
C ASN A 196 -24.66 -2.31 -4.85
N GLU A 197 -23.79 -2.30 -3.84
CA GLU A 197 -24.08 -1.64 -2.56
C GLU A 197 -24.20 -0.11 -2.71
N LEU A 198 -23.28 0.51 -3.44
CA LEU A 198 -23.28 1.96 -3.67
C LEU A 198 -24.46 2.43 -4.52
N LEU A 199 -24.94 1.57 -5.42
CA LEU A 199 -26.09 1.85 -6.30
C LEU A 199 -27.42 1.47 -5.67
N LYS A 200 -27.43 0.79 -4.50
CA LYS A 200 -28.69 0.52 -3.80
C LYS A 200 -29.41 1.84 -3.50
N PRO A 201 -30.73 1.92 -3.79
CA PRO A 201 -31.51 3.07 -3.38
C PRO A 201 -31.34 3.29 -1.87
N LYS A 202 -31.06 4.52 -1.49
CA LYS A 202 -30.91 4.90 -0.06
C LYS A 202 -32.18 4.66 0.74
N TYR A 203 -33.31 4.57 0.04
CA TYR A 203 -34.62 4.40 0.63
C TYR A 203 -35.41 3.32 -0.13
N ASP A 204 -36.30 2.63 0.60
CA ASP A 204 -37.37 1.83 -0.01
C ASP A 204 -38.49 2.77 -0.46
N TYR A 205 -38.91 2.61 -1.69
CA TYR A 205 -39.99 3.44 -2.25
C TYR A 205 -41.28 2.64 -2.43
N LEU A 206 -42.40 3.29 -2.12
CA LEU A 206 -43.71 2.84 -2.49
C LEU A 206 -44.11 3.40 -3.86
N SER A 207 -44.78 2.59 -4.67
CA SER A 207 -45.18 2.97 -6.01
C SER A 207 -46.55 2.44 -6.34
N ASN A 208 -47.40 3.28 -6.90
CA ASN A 208 -48.68 2.90 -7.52
C ASN A 208 -48.91 3.78 -8.76
N VAL A 209 -48.04 3.57 -9.78
CA VAL A 209 -48.04 4.33 -11.02
C VAL A 209 -49.33 4.15 -11.86
N SER A 210 -50.04 3.04 -11.67
CA SER A 210 -51.27 2.73 -12.36
C SER A 210 -52.52 3.37 -11.75
N TYR A 211 -52.41 3.91 -10.53
CA TYR A 211 -53.51 4.49 -9.85
C TYR A 211 -53.98 5.83 -10.46
N THR A 212 -55.21 5.88 -10.91
CA THR A 212 -55.80 7.07 -11.59
C THR A 212 -56.64 7.96 -10.70
N GLY A 213 -57.00 7.48 -9.50
CA GLY A 213 -57.84 8.21 -8.56
C GLY A 213 -57.15 9.42 -7.91
N VAL A 214 -57.83 10.11 -7.02
CA VAL A 214 -57.39 11.34 -6.35
C VAL A 214 -57.18 11.19 -4.83
N SER A 215 -57.35 9.98 -4.29
CA SER A 215 -57.27 9.70 -2.86
C SER A 215 -55.99 8.93 -2.53
N ILE A 216 -55.14 9.49 -1.67
CA ILE A 216 -53.97 8.78 -1.14
C ILE A 216 -54.35 7.55 -0.29
N VAL A 217 -55.48 7.61 0.39
CA VAL A 217 -56.02 6.51 1.22
C VAL A 217 -56.30 5.30 0.32
N ASP A 218 -57.06 5.53 -0.74
CA ASP A 218 -57.43 4.46 -1.66
C ASP A 218 -56.20 3.92 -2.43
N ALA A 219 -55.30 4.80 -2.82
CA ALA A 219 -54.06 4.42 -3.51
C ALA A 219 -53.14 3.56 -2.62
N LEU A 220 -53.02 3.84 -1.33
CA LEU A 220 -52.28 3.01 -0.37
C LEU A 220 -52.98 1.66 -0.10
N ASN A 221 -54.29 1.67 0.04
CA ASN A 221 -55.08 0.45 0.23
C ASN A 221 -54.96 -0.50 -0.97
N GLU A 222 -54.95 0.03 -2.20
CA GLU A 222 -54.83 -0.77 -3.42
C GLU A 222 -53.52 -1.57 -3.46
N ILE A 223 -52.44 -1.04 -2.89
CA ILE A 223 -51.13 -1.72 -2.82
C ILE A 223 -50.89 -2.42 -1.47
N GLY A 224 -51.95 -2.57 -0.63
CA GLY A 224 -51.88 -3.29 0.65
C GLY A 224 -51.07 -2.59 1.74
N ILE A 225 -50.91 -1.28 1.66
CA ILE A 225 -50.18 -0.47 2.64
C ILE A 225 -51.16 0.21 3.60
N ASP A 226 -50.78 0.30 4.87
CA ASP A 226 -51.56 1.01 5.90
C ASP A 226 -51.87 2.47 5.48
N SER A 227 -53.13 2.79 5.36
CA SER A 227 -53.59 4.11 4.93
C SER A 227 -54.08 4.99 6.11
N SER A 228 -53.87 4.54 7.36
CA SER A 228 -54.25 5.27 8.55
C SER A 228 -53.62 6.66 8.62
N TYR A 229 -54.27 7.57 9.36
CA TYR A 229 -53.70 8.89 9.62
C TYR A 229 -52.32 8.83 10.23
N ASN A 230 -52.11 7.91 11.21
CA ASN A 230 -50.82 7.74 11.87
C ASN A 230 -49.72 7.30 10.91
N TYR A 231 -50.03 6.38 10.01
CA TYR A 231 -49.02 5.94 9.03
C TYR A 231 -48.74 7.01 7.97
N ARG A 232 -49.77 7.73 7.52
CA ARG A 232 -49.58 8.86 6.59
C ARG A 232 -48.77 10.01 7.22
N THR A 233 -48.88 10.21 8.54
CA THR A 233 -48.03 11.16 9.27
C THR A 233 -46.56 10.77 9.17
N LYS A 234 -46.24 9.49 9.39
CA LYS A 234 -44.87 8.97 9.24
C LYS A 234 -44.38 9.07 7.80
N LEU A 235 -45.21 8.70 6.83
CA LEU A 235 -44.89 8.88 5.40
C LEU A 235 -44.57 10.33 5.07
N ALA A 236 -45.37 11.28 5.57
CA ALA A 236 -45.18 12.70 5.37
C ALA A 236 -43.82 13.17 5.94
N GLU A 237 -43.50 12.76 7.16
CA GLU A 237 -42.26 13.10 7.84
C GLU A 237 -41.02 12.65 7.05
N VAL A 238 -40.97 11.36 6.68
CA VAL A 238 -39.82 10.81 5.91
C VAL A 238 -39.73 11.37 4.50
N ASN A 239 -40.80 11.90 3.95
CA ASN A 239 -40.88 12.55 2.64
C ASN A 239 -40.77 14.07 2.67
N GLY A 240 -40.41 14.65 3.84
CA GLY A 240 -40.15 16.08 3.99
C GLY A 240 -41.40 16.97 4.03
N ILE A 241 -42.60 16.39 4.23
CA ILE A 241 -43.86 17.13 4.38
C ILE A 241 -44.04 17.44 5.86
N ASN A 242 -43.61 18.61 6.27
CA ASN A 242 -43.62 19.03 7.66
C ASN A 242 -45.02 19.37 8.17
N ASN A 243 -45.25 19.21 9.50
CA ASN A 243 -46.51 19.57 10.18
C ASN A 243 -47.75 18.93 9.52
N TYR A 244 -47.66 17.65 9.18
CA TYR A 244 -48.73 16.93 8.52
C TYR A 244 -50.00 16.96 9.40
N CYS A 245 -51.08 17.51 8.86
CA CYS A 245 -52.41 17.54 9.46
C CYS A 245 -53.48 16.87 8.60
N GLY A 246 -53.03 16.22 7.47
CA GLY A 246 -53.95 15.55 6.56
C GLY A 246 -54.73 16.50 5.67
N SER A 247 -54.22 17.72 5.41
CA SER A 247 -54.87 18.65 4.49
C SER A 247 -54.94 18.06 3.06
N ALA A 248 -55.83 18.62 2.24
CA ALA A 248 -55.98 18.18 0.85
C ALA A 248 -54.67 18.32 0.06
N GLU A 249 -53.92 19.39 0.28
CA GLU A 249 -52.64 19.68 -0.37
C GLU A 249 -51.61 18.65 0.03
N GLN A 250 -51.46 18.36 1.35
CA GLN A 250 -50.50 17.39 1.86
C GLN A 250 -50.78 15.97 1.36
N ASN A 251 -52.06 15.59 1.37
CA ASN A 251 -52.51 14.29 0.85
C ASN A 251 -52.26 14.19 -0.67
N THR A 252 -52.47 15.26 -1.41
CA THR A 252 -52.15 15.32 -2.85
C THR A 252 -50.65 15.19 -3.12
N GLU A 253 -49.82 15.79 -2.30
CA GLU A 253 -48.36 15.67 -2.41
C GLU A 253 -47.89 14.23 -2.20
N LEU A 254 -48.36 13.56 -1.14
CA LEU A 254 -48.11 12.14 -0.89
C LEU A 254 -48.56 11.26 -2.07
N LEU A 255 -49.78 11.54 -2.58
CA LEU A 255 -50.32 10.81 -3.74
C LEU A 255 -49.45 11.00 -5.01
N ASN A 256 -49.02 12.20 -5.28
CA ASN A 256 -48.16 12.47 -6.43
C ASN A 256 -46.81 11.75 -6.31
N LYS A 257 -46.20 11.73 -5.13
CA LYS A 257 -44.99 10.97 -4.87
C LYS A 257 -45.21 9.45 -5.10
N LEU A 258 -46.33 8.90 -4.63
CA LEU A 258 -46.70 7.49 -4.81
C LEU A 258 -46.90 7.15 -6.29
N LYS A 259 -47.67 7.98 -7.02
CA LYS A 259 -47.89 7.79 -8.47
C LYS A 259 -46.59 7.87 -9.30
N ASN A 260 -45.67 8.68 -8.86
CA ASN A 260 -44.35 8.82 -9.52
C ASN A 260 -43.31 7.77 -9.08
N GLY A 261 -43.68 6.85 -8.18
CA GLY A 261 -42.79 5.81 -7.67
C GLY A 261 -41.64 6.31 -6.79
N ASN A 262 -41.78 7.47 -6.17
CA ASN A 262 -40.78 8.11 -5.35
C ASN A 262 -41.24 8.49 -3.93
N LEU A 263 -42.31 7.83 -3.44
CA LEU A 263 -42.76 7.95 -2.06
C LEU A 263 -41.91 7.08 -1.16
N ILE A 264 -41.03 7.68 -0.34
CA ILE A 264 -40.21 6.95 0.64
C ILE A 264 -41.11 6.23 1.63
N LYS A 265 -40.86 4.93 1.81
CA LYS A 265 -41.61 4.11 2.80
C LYS A 265 -41.20 4.51 4.22
N ALA A 266 -42.16 4.63 5.12
CA ALA A 266 -41.92 4.95 6.52
C ALA A 266 -41.63 3.73 7.37
#